data_04d5308b67b82f828891bf74c43475e4
#
_entry.id   04d5308b67b82f828891bf74c43475e4
#
_cell.length_a   1.000
_cell.length_b   1.000
_cell.length_c   1.000
_cell.angle_alpha   90.00
_cell.angle_beta   90.00
_cell.angle_gamma   90.00
#
_symmetry.space_group_name_H-M   'P 1'
#
loop_
_entity.id
_entity.type
_entity.pdbx_description
1 polymer ?
#
loop_
_entity_poly.entity_id
_entity_poly.type
_entity_poly.pdbx_seq_one_letter_code
_entity_poly.pdbx_strand_id
1 'polypeptide(L)'
;MPAHTDAPLPVGYGALGYVPPAPGTYALPPVFGAADGPVLAEDGTATRLHEVFGDRVVVLSFLYSSCNDVAGCPLATGVLHRIQRQLGNAPAVAGRVRLVSLSFDPAHDTPAVMRLYGQGLRDKALDWRFLTTTSTTALQPLLAAYDQSVSVAYDAPGKPSSTFSHLLRVYLIDPDKRVRNIYSVSFLHPDLLIADIRTLLLEQGDTTSLAAIPGRAAEDEGSGLAGAGDDKTGYQQSDYTTQSRSLAARSGRPADLLRLSTTPQLGLPPVPVPGANPLTAAKVALGRKLFYDRRLSLNGTMSCAMCH
;
A
#
# COMPACT_ATOMS: atom_id res chain seq x y z
N MET A 1 -31.47 2.91 15.60
CA MET A 1 -30.26 2.60 14.83
C MET A 1 -29.08 2.93 15.73
N PRO A 2 -28.23 1.98 16.11
CA PRO A 2 -27.04 2.32 16.90
C PRO A 2 -26.12 3.15 16.01
N ALA A 3 -25.59 4.25 16.57
CA ALA A 3 -24.58 5.07 15.95
C ALA A 3 -23.39 4.16 15.59
N HIS A 4 -22.99 4.14 14.32
CA HIS A 4 -21.70 3.63 13.92
C HIS A 4 -20.66 4.51 14.64
N THR A 5 -20.09 3.98 15.70
CA THR A 5 -18.84 4.52 16.22
C THR A 5 -17.82 4.27 15.11
N ASP A 6 -17.26 5.35 14.56
CA ASP A 6 -16.13 5.30 13.65
C ASP A 6 -14.99 4.52 14.34
N ALA A 7 -14.94 3.22 14.09
CA ALA A 7 -13.76 2.47 14.46
C ALA A 7 -12.57 3.07 13.69
N PRO A 8 -11.48 3.42 14.36
CA PRO A 8 -10.33 3.97 13.67
C PRO A 8 -9.89 2.96 12.61
N LEU A 9 -9.83 3.42 11.35
CA LEU A 9 -9.31 2.59 10.26
C LEU A 9 -7.92 2.08 10.66
N PRO A 10 -7.64 0.80 10.41
CA PRO A 10 -6.36 0.23 10.76
C PRO A 10 -5.25 1.04 10.10
N VAL A 11 -4.33 1.52 10.91
CA VAL A 11 -3.08 2.08 10.42
C VAL A 11 -2.30 0.90 9.90
N GLY A 12 -1.95 0.92 8.62
CA GLY A 12 -1.04 -0.08 8.08
C GLY A 12 0.16 -0.21 9.01
N TYR A 13 0.78 -1.31 9.08
CA TYR A 13 1.92 -1.67 9.95
C TYR A 13 2.39 -0.59 10.91
N GLY A 14 2.18 -0.68 12.16
CA GLY A 14 2.63 0.14 13.28
C GLY A 14 3.66 1.27 13.02
N ALA A 15 4.27 1.83 14.01
CA ALA A 15 5.29 2.87 13.82
C ALA A 15 6.42 2.36 12.90
N LEU A 16 6.82 3.19 11.94
CA LEU A 16 8.03 2.91 11.14
C LEU A 16 9.20 2.68 12.09
N GLY A 17 9.94 1.59 11.91
CA GLY A 17 11.16 1.30 12.68
C GLY A 17 12.32 2.27 12.39
N TYR A 18 12.05 3.34 11.63
CA TYR A 18 13.02 4.38 11.25
C TYR A 18 12.28 5.67 10.92
N VAL A 19 13.01 6.79 10.96
CA VAL A 19 12.51 8.09 10.52
C VAL A 19 12.68 8.18 9.00
N PRO A 20 11.62 8.48 8.21
CA PRO A 20 11.77 8.72 6.78
C PRO A 20 12.77 9.86 6.53
N PRO A 21 13.54 9.81 5.44
CA PRO A 21 14.41 10.93 5.07
C PRO A 21 13.59 12.22 4.89
N ALA A 22 14.19 13.35 5.21
CA ALA A 22 13.51 14.63 5.02
C ALA A 22 13.16 14.84 3.53
N PRO A 23 11.95 15.32 3.20
CA PRO A 23 11.57 15.59 1.82
C PRO A 23 12.58 16.50 1.11
N GLY A 24 12.90 16.18 -0.15
CA GLY A 24 13.85 16.92 -0.96
C GLY A 24 15.33 16.65 -0.68
N THR A 25 15.66 15.81 0.32
CA THR A 25 17.07 15.42 0.59
C THR A 25 17.50 14.18 -0.21
N TYR A 26 16.59 13.61 -0.98
CA TYR A 26 16.82 12.43 -1.82
C TYR A 26 16.04 12.56 -3.13
N ALA A 27 16.45 11.82 -4.14
CA ALA A 27 15.78 11.77 -5.44
C ALA A 27 14.95 10.49 -5.56
N LEU A 28 13.85 10.57 -6.31
CA LEU A 28 13.01 9.45 -6.70
C LEU A 28 13.12 9.28 -8.23
N PRO A 29 14.15 8.62 -8.75
CA PRO A 29 14.29 8.45 -10.20
C PRO A 29 13.13 7.65 -10.78
N PRO A 30 12.76 7.88 -12.07
CA PRO A 30 11.74 7.10 -12.73
C PRO A 30 12.07 5.61 -12.73
N VAL A 31 11.07 4.79 -12.39
CA VAL A 31 11.16 3.32 -12.45
C VAL A 31 10.72 2.83 -13.83
N PHE A 32 9.55 3.28 -14.29
CA PHE A 32 9.01 3.05 -15.64
C PHE A 32 7.91 4.08 -15.96
N GLY A 33 7.45 4.13 -17.20
CA GLY A 33 6.33 4.95 -17.61
C GLY A 33 5.00 4.37 -17.12
N ALA A 34 4.17 5.18 -16.48
CA ALA A 34 2.83 4.76 -16.08
C ALA A 34 1.99 4.47 -17.32
N ALA A 35 1.36 3.31 -17.35
CA ALA A 35 0.55 2.91 -18.50
C ALA A 35 -0.78 3.66 -18.54
N ASP A 36 -1.26 3.92 -19.74
CA ASP A 36 -2.57 4.48 -20.01
C ASP A 36 -3.53 3.41 -20.53
N GLY A 37 -4.82 3.59 -20.28
CA GLY A 37 -5.83 2.69 -20.79
C GLY A 37 -7.25 3.18 -20.52
N PRO A 38 -8.27 2.59 -21.17
CA PRO A 38 -9.66 2.96 -20.98
C PRO A 38 -10.15 2.55 -19.60
N VAL A 39 -10.82 3.48 -18.93
CA VAL A 39 -11.44 3.27 -17.61
C VAL A 39 -12.83 3.89 -17.58
N LEU A 40 -13.63 3.48 -16.62
CA LEU A 40 -14.92 4.09 -16.28
C LEU A 40 -14.80 4.82 -14.95
N ALA A 41 -15.17 6.06 -14.93
CA ALA A 41 -15.37 6.81 -13.70
C ALA A 41 -16.64 6.31 -12.97
N GLU A 42 -16.77 6.65 -11.72
CA GLU A 42 -17.87 6.23 -10.85
C GLU A 42 -19.25 6.78 -11.23
N ASP A 43 -19.31 7.79 -12.08
CA ASP A 43 -20.54 8.30 -12.71
C ASP A 43 -20.89 7.56 -14.01
N GLY A 44 -20.05 6.61 -14.44
CA GLY A 44 -20.20 5.85 -15.68
C GLY A 44 -19.52 6.50 -16.89
N THR A 45 -18.91 7.67 -16.73
CA THR A 45 -18.20 8.33 -17.82
C THR A 45 -16.98 7.52 -18.25
N ALA A 46 -16.91 7.22 -19.55
CA ALA A 46 -15.73 6.60 -20.15
C ALA A 46 -14.63 7.64 -20.32
N THR A 47 -13.43 7.30 -19.88
CA THR A 47 -12.26 8.17 -19.95
C THR A 47 -10.98 7.32 -20.05
N ARG A 48 -9.84 7.96 -20.01
CA ARG A 48 -8.54 7.30 -19.98
C ARG A 48 -7.84 7.55 -18.66
N LEU A 49 -7.02 6.59 -18.25
CA LEU A 49 -6.33 6.66 -16.95
C LEU A 49 -5.43 7.90 -16.84
N HIS A 50 -4.73 8.28 -17.91
CA HIS A 50 -3.90 9.49 -17.94
C HIS A 50 -4.72 10.78 -17.87
N GLU A 51 -5.93 10.81 -18.43
CA GLU A 51 -6.85 11.94 -18.28
C GLU A 51 -7.29 12.08 -16.82
N VAL A 52 -7.56 10.95 -16.17
CA VAL A 52 -7.87 10.94 -14.73
C VAL A 52 -6.67 11.41 -13.92
N PHE A 53 -5.45 11.04 -14.27
CA PHE A 53 -4.25 11.53 -13.58
C PHE A 53 -4.10 13.06 -13.66
N GLY A 54 -4.38 13.66 -14.83
CA GLY A 54 -4.14 15.08 -15.06
C GLY A 54 -2.68 15.45 -14.78
N ASP A 55 -2.42 16.71 -14.51
CA ASP A 55 -1.06 17.24 -14.24
C ASP A 55 -0.76 17.23 -12.72
N ARG A 56 -0.95 16.07 -12.07
CA ARG A 56 -0.82 15.93 -10.62
C ARG A 56 0.13 14.80 -10.25
N VAL A 57 0.66 14.89 -9.06
CA VAL A 57 1.25 13.71 -8.39
C VAL A 57 0.12 12.76 -8.04
N VAL A 58 0.21 11.52 -8.49
CA VAL A 58 -0.85 10.53 -8.32
C VAL A 58 -0.38 9.40 -7.43
N VAL A 59 -1.25 8.98 -6.51
CA VAL A 59 -1.10 7.73 -5.77
C VAL A 59 -2.15 6.76 -6.31
N LEU A 60 -1.68 5.78 -7.09
CA LEU A 60 -2.54 4.76 -7.72
C LEU A 60 -2.53 3.48 -6.90
N SER A 61 -3.71 2.99 -6.53
CA SER A 61 -3.91 1.67 -5.92
C SER A 61 -4.84 0.81 -6.75
N PHE A 62 -4.62 -0.51 -6.70
CA PHE A 62 -5.55 -1.50 -7.23
C PHE A 62 -6.29 -2.16 -6.08
N LEU A 63 -7.60 -2.35 -6.22
CA LEU A 63 -8.45 -2.93 -5.20
C LEU A 63 -9.63 -3.71 -5.81
N TYR A 64 -10.42 -4.38 -4.98
CA TYR A 64 -11.79 -4.78 -5.28
C TYR A 64 -12.67 -4.55 -4.04
N SER A 65 -13.92 -4.15 -4.25
CA SER A 65 -14.78 -3.63 -3.18
C SER A 65 -15.18 -4.68 -2.14
N SER A 66 -15.22 -5.95 -2.53
CA SER A 66 -15.58 -7.07 -1.65
C SER A 66 -14.38 -7.72 -0.95
N CYS A 67 -13.20 -7.10 -1.01
CA CYS A 67 -12.01 -7.61 -0.33
C CYS A 67 -12.18 -7.55 1.19
N ASN A 68 -12.02 -8.70 1.83
CA ASN A 68 -12.04 -8.86 3.28
C ASN A 68 -10.66 -9.22 3.87
N ASP A 69 -9.61 -9.25 3.03
CA ASP A 69 -8.23 -9.42 3.50
C ASP A 69 -7.73 -8.10 4.07
N VAL A 70 -7.62 -8.04 5.36
CA VAL A 70 -7.20 -6.84 6.11
C VAL A 70 -5.82 -6.32 5.77
N ALA A 71 -4.90 -7.20 5.39
CA ALA A 71 -3.57 -6.83 4.92
C ALA A 71 -3.56 -6.45 3.42
N GLY A 72 -4.71 -6.53 2.76
CA GLY A 72 -4.92 -6.25 1.35
C GLY A 72 -5.55 -4.88 1.08
N CYS A 73 -6.67 -4.86 0.37
CA CYS A 73 -7.34 -3.62 -0.04
C CYS A 73 -7.77 -2.72 1.14
N PRO A 74 -8.30 -3.24 2.27
CA PRO A 74 -8.62 -2.42 3.44
C PRO A 74 -7.41 -1.65 3.98
N LEU A 75 -6.23 -2.28 4.03
CA LEU A 75 -4.99 -1.61 4.43
C LEU A 75 -4.65 -0.45 3.50
N ALA A 76 -4.63 -0.70 2.18
CA ALA A 76 -4.35 0.36 1.21
C ALA A 76 -5.35 1.51 1.34
N THR A 77 -6.63 1.20 1.46
CA THR A 77 -7.70 2.18 1.63
C THR A 77 -7.51 3.00 2.91
N GLY A 78 -7.17 2.36 4.03
CA GLY A 78 -6.89 3.03 5.30
C GLY A 78 -5.70 3.98 5.22
N VAL A 79 -4.60 3.55 4.59
CA VAL A 79 -3.40 4.40 4.38
C VAL A 79 -3.74 5.59 3.48
N LEU A 80 -4.44 5.38 2.36
CA LEU A 80 -4.83 6.45 1.46
C LEU A 80 -5.80 7.44 2.12
N HIS A 81 -6.75 6.98 2.93
CA HIS A 81 -7.63 7.84 3.70
C HIS A 81 -6.85 8.71 4.70
N ARG A 82 -5.82 8.16 5.34
CA ARG A 82 -4.96 8.93 6.24
C ARG A 82 -4.15 9.99 5.48
N ILE A 83 -3.61 9.64 4.33
CA ILE A 83 -2.94 10.61 3.43
C ILE A 83 -3.92 11.71 3.02
N GLN A 84 -5.15 11.37 2.65
CA GLN A 84 -6.19 12.32 2.29
C GLN A 84 -6.42 13.34 3.43
N ARG A 85 -6.59 12.87 4.67
CA ARG A 85 -6.79 13.74 5.83
C ARG A 85 -5.60 14.65 6.10
N GLN A 86 -4.38 14.12 6.04
CA GLN A 86 -3.17 14.90 6.33
C GLN A 86 -2.88 15.93 5.24
N LEU A 87 -2.95 15.55 3.96
CA LEU A 87 -2.71 16.47 2.85
C LEU A 87 -3.88 17.41 2.60
N GLY A 88 -5.10 16.98 2.92
CA GLY A 88 -6.31 17.79 2.78
C GLY A 88 -6.29 19.07 3.64
N ASN A 89 -5.57 19.06 4.73
CA ASN A 89 -5.36 20.24 5.59
C ASN A 89 -4.40 21.28 4.98
N ALA A 90 -3.78 20.97 3.84
CA ALA A 90 -2.85 21.85 3.13
C ALA A 90 -3.36 22.10 1.69
N PRO A 91 -4.24 23.09 1.45
CA PRO A 91 -4.90 23.30 0.16
C PRO A 91 -3.94 23.45 -1.01
N ALA A 92 -2.79 24.08 -0.79
CA ALA A 92 -1.76 24.24 -1.82
C ALA A 92 -1.20 22.90 -2.31
N VAL A 93 -1.06 21.92 -1.42
CA VAL A 93 -0.62 20.54 -1.72
C VAL A 93 -1.78 19.72 -2.26
N ALA A 94 -2.96 19.81 -1.63
CA ALA A 94 -4.13 19.03 -2.00
C ALA A 94 -4.53 19.24 -3.47
N GLY A 95 -4.41 20.45 -4.00
CA GLY A 95 -4.68 20.76 -5.41
C GLY A 95 -3.72 20.10 -6.41
N ARG A 96 -2.54 19.66 -5.94
CA ARG A 96 -1.46 19.10 -6.76
C ARG A 96 -1.33 17.57 -6.64
N VAL A 97 -2.12 16.95 -5.76
CA VAL A 97 -2.11 15.50 -5.51
C VAL A 97 -3.46 14.92 -5.84
N ARG A 98 -3.48 13.70 -6.34
CA ARG A 98 -4.70 12.92 -6.58
C ARG A 98 -4.51 11.50 -6.12
N LEU A 99 -5.50 10.96 -5.41
CA LEU A 99 -5.59 9.55 -5.13
C LEU A 99 -6.47 8.88 -6.20
N VAL A 100 -6.06 7.71 -6.66
CA VAL A 100 -6.79 6.93 -7.65
C VAL A 100 -6.84 5.48 -7.19
N SER A 101 -8.05 4.94 -7.11
CA SER A 101 -8.27 3.52 -6.83
C SER A 101 -8.99 2.88 -8.02
N LEU A 102 -8.33 1.93 -8.68
CA LEU A 102 -8.84 1.19 -9.82
C LEU A 102 -9.22 -0.22 -9.38
N SER A 103 -10.49 -0.59 -9.61
CA SER A 103 -10.91 -1.96 -9.33
C SER A 103 -10.34 -2.94 -10.35
N PHE A 104 -9.95 -4.11 -9.86
CA PHE A 104 -9.58 -5.24 -10.71
C PHE A 104 -10.68 -6.33 -10.80
N ASP A 105 -11.88 -6.06 -10.27
CA ASP A 105 -13.07 -6.90 -10.43
C ASP A 105 -14.21 -6.15 -11.14
N PRO A 106 -14.07 -5.79 -12.42
CA PRO A 106 -15.08 -5.01 -13.13
C PRO A 106 -16.42 -5.76 -13.32
N ALA A 107 -16.44 -7.06 -13.09
CA ALA A 107 -17.68 -7.83 -13.16
C ALA A 107 -18.61 -7.50 -11.98
N HIS A 108 -18.06 -7.27 -10.81
CA HIS A 108 -18.78 -6.90 -9.61
C HIS A 108 -18.74 -5.38 -9.38
N ASP A 109 -17.56 -4.79 -9.50
CA ASP A 109 -17.30 -3.39 -9.21
C ASP A 109 -17.69 -2.46 -10.36
N THR A 110 -18.99 -2.38 -10.61
CA THR A 110 -19.57 -1.43 -11.58
C THR A 110 -19.31 0.01 -11.13
N PRO A 111 -19.48 1.02 -12.01
CA PRO A 111 -19.38 2.43 -11.61
C PRO A 111 -20.24 2.78 -10.39
N ALA A 112 -21.46 2.22 -10.31
CA ALA A 112 -22.36 2.43 -9.17
C ALA A 112 -21.79 1.85 -7.86
N VAL A 113 -21.20 0.67 -7.91
CA VAL A 113 -20.54 0.03 -6.76
C VAL A 113 -19.33 0.86 -6.33
N MET A 114 -18.48 1.29 -7.28
CA MET A 114 -17.30 2.11 -6.99
C MET A 114 -17.68 3.48 -6.39
N ARG A 115 -18.77 4.07 -6.86
CA ARG A 115 -19.33 5.29 -6.26
C ARG A 115 -19.75 5.08 -4.82
N LEU A 116 -20.46 3.98 -4.54
CA LEU A 116 -20.92 3.63 -3.19
C LEU A 116 -19.71 3.35 -2.27
N TYR A 117 -18.73 2.59 -2.75
CA TYR A 117 -17.50 2.31 -2.03
C TYR A 117 -16.76 3.59 -1.64
N GLY A 118 -16.60 4.53 -2.57
CA GLY A 118 -15.94 5.81 -2.34
C GLY A 118 -16.75 6.80 -1.50
N GLN A 119 -18.04 6.61 -1.34
CA GLN A 119 -18.92 7.60 -0.70
C GLN A 119 -18.53 7.91 0.76
N GLY A 120 -18.12 6.89 1.51
CA GLY A 120 -17.68 7.05 2.91
C GLY A 120 -16.22 7.49 3.07
N LEU A 121 -15.45 7.52 1.97
CA LEU A 121 -14.01 7.79 1.99
C LEU A 121 -13.66 9.19 1.45
N ARG A 122 -14.60 9.84 0.77
CA ARG A 122 -14.33 11.14 0.15
C ARG A 122 -14.35 12.26 1.16
N ASP A 123 -13.27 13.02 1.15
CA ASP A 123 -13.21 14.35 1.72
C ASP A 123 -13.04 15.35 0.56
N LYS A 124 -13.69 16.51 0.68
CA LYS A 124 -13.59 17.57 -0.35
C LYS A 124 -12.20 18.18 -0.45
N ALA A 125 -11.35 17.93 0.53
CA ALA A 125 -10.05 18.55 0.65
C ALA A 125 -9.02 17.95 -0.32
N LEU A 126 -9.05 16.65 -0.58
CA LEU A 126 -8.13 15.98 -1.52
C LEU A 126 -8.94 15.11 -2.50
N ASP A 127 -8.67 15.27 -3.79
CA ASP A 127 -9.35 14.57 -4.87
C ASP A 127 -8.99 13.06 -4.87
N TRP A 128 -9.98 12.21 -4.60
CA TRP A 128 -9.86 10.76 -4.66
C TRP A 128 -10.85 10.17 -5.65
N ARG A 129 -10.35 9.52 -6.70
CA ARG A 129 -11.13 8.93 -7.79
C ARG A 129 -11.20 7.42 -7.65
N PHE A 130 -12.40 6.90 -7.83
CA PHE A 130 -12.67 5.47 -7.83
C PHE A 130 -13.08 5.04 -9.24
N LEU A 131 -12.34 4.09 -9.79
CA LEU A 131 -12.45 3.70 -11.20
C LEU A 131 -12.72 2.21 -11.33
N THR A 132 -13.30 1.85 -12.45
CA THR A 132 -13.39 0.47 -12.92
C THR A 132 -13.12 0.41 -14.42
N THR A 133 -13.34 -0.74 -15.06
CA THR A 133 -13.26 -0.89 -16.51
C THR A 133 -14.55 -1.53 -17.05
N THR A 134 -14.72 -1.55 -18.36
CA THR A 134 -15.91 -2.16 -18.99
C THR A 134 -15.94 -3.68 -18.87
N SER A 135 -14.77 -4.31 -18.68
CA SER A 135 -14.64 -5.76 -18.57
C SER A 135 -13.27 -6.16 -18.06
N THR A 136 -13.14 -7.41 -17.63
CA THR A 136 -11.85 -8.01 -17.28
C THR A 136 -10.87 -8.00 -18.47
N THR A 137 -11.36 -8.20 -19.68
CA THR A 137 -10.52 -8.13 -20.91
C THR A 137 -9.95 -6.72 -21.12
N ALA A 138 -10.74 -5.68 -20.89
CA ALA A 138 -10.28 -4.29 -21.01
C ALA A 138 -9.27 -3.92 -19.89
N LEU A 139 -9.34 -4.57 -18.74
CA LEU A 139 -8.46 -4.35 -17.60
C LEU A 139 -7.08 -5.03 -17.77
N GLN A 140 -7.01 -6.19 -18.43
CA GLN A 140 -5.79 -7.00 -18.51
C GLN A 140 -4.55 -6.25 -18.98
N PRO A 141 -4.60 -5.38 -20.01
CA PRO A 141 -3.43 -4.62 -20.43
C PRO A 141 -2.89 -3.68 -19.32
N LEU A 142 -3.79 -3.10 -18.52
CA LEU A 142 -3.39 -2.25 -17.38
C LEU A 142 -2.74 -3.09 -16.28
N LEU A 143 -3.33 -4.22 -15.90
CA LEU A 143 -2.74 -5.11 -14.89
C LEU A 143 -1.35 -5.58 -15.32
N ALA A 144 -1.20 -5.99 -16.57
CA ALA A 144 0.09 -6.44 -17.11
C ALA A 144 1.14 -5.32 -17.09
N ALA A 145 0.77 -4.10 -17.49
CA ALA A 145 1.70 -2.96 -17.56
C ALA A 145 2.14 -2.47 -16.17
N TYR A 146 1.30 -2.63 -15.15
CA TYR A 146 1.65 -2.34 -13.76
C TYR A 146 2.18 -3.57 -13.00
N ASP A 147 2.46 -4.67 -13.69
CA ASP A 147 2.92 -5.93 -13.08
C ASP A 147 2.01 -6.37 -11.90
N GLN A 148 0.70 -6.18 -12.06
CA GLN A 148 -0.31 -6.63 -11.10
C GLN A 148 -0.74 -8.05 -11.43
N SER A 149 -0.22 -9.01 -10.65
CA SER A 149 -0.70 -10.39 -10.73
C SER A 149 -2.00 -10.52 -9.93
N VAL A 150 -3.08 -10.85 -10.62
CA VAL A 150 -4.40 -11.10 -10.02
C VAL A 150 -4.89 -12.46 -10.49
N SER A 151 -5.22 -13.33 -9.58
CA SER A 151 -5.80 -14.65 -9.89
C SER A 151 -7.01 -14.93 -9.00
N VAL A 152 -8.01 -15.60 -9.55
CA VAL A 152 -9.17 -16.06 -8.78
C VAL A 152 -8.75 -17.20 -7.87
N ALA A 153 -9.07 -17.12 -6.59
CA ALA A 153 -8.93 -18.23 -5.68
C ALA A 153 -10.02 -19.28 -5.94
N TYR A 154 -9.76 -20.54 -5.59
CA TYR A 154 -10.71 -21.64 -5.77
C TYR A 154 -11.05 -22.25 -4.43
N ASP A 155 -12.35 -22.36 -4.11
CA ASP A 155 -12.84 -23.03 -2.92
C ASP A 155 -12.72 -24.56 -3.02
N ALA A 156 -12.80 -25.08 -4.25
CA ALA A 156 -12.61 -26.48 -4.60
C ALA A 156 -12.12 -26.60 -6.06
N PRO A 157 -11.56 -27.74 -6.48
CA PRO A 157 -11.15 -27.95 -7.87
C PRO A 157 -12.27 -27.58 -8.85
N GLY A 158 -12.02 -26.59 -9.73
CA GLY A 158 -12.95 -26.13 -10.73
C GLY A 158 -14.06 -25.18 -10.25
N LYS A 159 -14.11 -24.84 -8.94
CA LYS A 159 -15.10 -23.90 -8.39
C LYS A 159 -14.41 -22.59 -7.98
N PRO A 160 -14.45 -21.55 -8.82
CA PRO A 160 -13.88 -20.26 -8.47
C PRO A 160 -14.61 -19.65 -7.28
N SER A 161 -13.87 -19.06 -6.36
CA SER A 161 -14.41 -18.26 -5.26
C SER A 161 -14.61 -16.81 -5.70
N SER A 162 -15.25 -16.02 -4.84
CA SER A 162 -15.32 -14.56 -5.01
C SER A 162 -14.07 -13.85 -4.50
N THR A 163 -13.04 -14.60 -4.09
CA THR A 163 -11.81 -14.07 -3.53
C THR A 163 -10.70 -14.07 -4.58
N PHE A 164 -9.96 -12.98 -4.61
CA PHE A 164 -8.80 -12.86 -5.48
C PHE A 164 -7.51 -12.96 -4.67
N SER A 165 -6.54 -13.69 -5.23
CA SER A 165 -5.15 -13.61 -4.79
C SER A 165 -4.44 -12.56 -5.63
N HIS A 166 -3.88 -11.55 -4.99
CA HIS A 166 -3.17 -10.48 -5.66
C HIS A 166 -2.04 -9.93 -4.78
N LEU A 167 -1.07 -9.26 -5.43
CA LEU A 167 -0.04 -8.52 -4.72
C LEU A 167 -0.52 -7.10 -4.46
N LEU A 168 -0.52 -6.69 -3.19
CA LEU A 168 -0.80 -5.29 -2.87
C LEU A 168 0.39 -4.43 -3.28
N ARG A 169 0.17 -3.56 -4.25
CA ARG A 169 1.11 -2.52 -4.68
C ARG A 169 0.39 -1.19 -4.83
N VAL A 170 1.00 -0.15 -4.34
CA VAL A 170 0.58 1.24 -4.52
C VAL A 170 1.68 1.97 -5.25
N TYR A 171 1.33 2.74 -6.26
CA TYR A 171 2.27 3.41 -7.16
C TYR A 171 2.23 4.92 -6.94
N LEU A 172 3.40 5.53 -6.80
CA LEU A 172 3.56 6.97 -6.82
C LEU A 172 3.99 7.40 -8.22
N ILE A 173 3.20 8.27 -8.84
CA ILE A 173 3.35 8.67 -10.23
C ILE A 173 3.48 10.19 -10.30
N ASP A 174 4.43 10.69 -11.07
CA ASP A 174 4.62 12.12 -11.28
C ASP A 174 3.70 12.69 -12.40
N PRO A 175 3.60 14.02 -12.55
CA PRO A 175 2.79 14.64 -13.61
C PRO A 175 3.20 14.24 -15.02
N ASP A 176 4.46 13.85 -15.24
CA ASP A 176 4.96 13.35 -16.54
C ASP A 176 4.58 11.89 -16.80
N LYS A 177 3.71 11.31 -15.94
CA LYS A 177 3.25 9.92 -16.05
C LYS A 177 4.39 8.90 -15.91
N ARG A 178 5.35 9.17 -15.01
CA ARG A 178 6.41 8.22 -14.66
C ARG A 178 6.16 7.69 -13.26
N VAL A 179 6.22 6.38 -13.10
CA VAL A 179 6.21 5.75 -11.77
C VAL A 179 7.54 6.06 -11.08
N ARG A 180 7.47 6.67 -9.90
CA ARG A 180 8.62 7.13 -9.13
C ARG A 180 8.89 6.28 -7.90
N ASN A 181 7.87 5.58 -7.40
CA ASN A 181 8.02 4.60 -6.32
C ASN A 181 6.87 3.59 -6.33
N ILE A 182 7.12 2.42 -5.73
CA ILE A 182 6.14 1.34 -5.56
C ILE A 182 6.17 0.91 -4.10
N TYR A 183 5.02 0.84 -3.47
CA TYR A 183 4.88 0.43 -2.07
C TYR A 183 4.14 -0.89 -1.98
N SER A 184 4.79 -1.88 -1.42
CA SER A 184 4.15 -3.14 -1.04
C SER A 184 3.64 -3.08 0.39
N VAL A 185 2.93 -4.12 0.80
CA VAL A 185 2.33 -4.28 2.14
C VAL A 185 3.24 -3.79 3.27
N SER A 186 4.52 -4.17 3.27
CA SER A 186 5.47 -3.87 4.37
C SER A 186 5.91 -2.40 4.45
N PHE A 187 5.71 -1.60 3.41
CA PHE A 187 6.16 -0.21 3.31
C PHE A 187 5.04 0.76 2.94
N LEU A 188 3.82 0.28 2.89
CA LEU A 188 2.67 1.12 2.66
C LEU A 188 2.32 1.88 3.95
N HIS A 189 3.04 2.97 4.18
CA HIS A 189 2.91 3.82 5.36
C HIS A 189 2.63 5.27 4.95
N PRO A 190 1.67 5.96 5.59
CA PRO A 190 1.30 7.32 5.18
C PRO A 190 2.47 8.30 5.27
N ASP A 191 3.28 8.27 6.33
CA ASP A 191 4.41 9.19 6.50
C ASP A 191 5.46 9.01 5.40
N LEU A 192 5.67 7.76 4.94
CA LEU A 192 6.60 7.48 3.85
C LEU A 192 6.08 8.03 2.53
N LEU A 193 4.80 7.74 2.20
CA LEU A 193 4.20 8.26 0.98
C LEU A 193 4.15 9.80 0.97
N ILE A 194 3.83 10.41 2.09
CA ILE A 194 3.79 11.87 2.21
C ILE A 194 5.18 12.48 2.03
N ALA A 195 6.23 11.87 2.60
CA ALA A 195 7.61 12.32 2.38
C ALA A 195 7.99 12.26 0.89
N ASP A 196 7.64 11.16 0.22
CA ASP A 196 7.92 10.97 -1.20
C ASP A 196 7.07 11.91 -2.08
N ILE A 197 5.79 12.11 -1.78
CA ILE A 197 4.94 13.10 -2.46
C ILE A 197 5.54 14.51 -2.35
N ARG A 198 5.95 14.91 -1.16
CA ARG A 198 6.59 16.20 -0.94
C ARG A 198 7.90 16.34 -1.69
N THR A 199 8.70 15.29 -1.76
CA THR A 199 9.93 15.27 -2.55
C THR A 199 9.65 15.52 -4.03
N LEU A 200 8.62 14.90 -4.61
CA LEU A 200 8.22 15.14 -6.00
C LEU A 200 7.70 16.56 -6.24
N LEU A 201 6.94 17.11 -5.29
CA LEU A 201 6.45 18.49 -5.41
C LEU A 201 7.60 19.50 -5.35
N LEU A 202 8.61 19.25 -4.51
CA LEU A 202 9.82 20.07 -4.46
C LEU A 202 10.66 20.00 -5.75
N GLU A 203 10.79 18.82 -6.35
CA GLU A 203 11.45 18.66 -7.66
C GLU A 203 10.77 19.52 -8.74
N GLN A 204 9.49 19.83 -8.60
CA GLN A 204 8.72 20.70 -9.50
C GLN A 204 8.80 22.19 -9.15
N GLY A 205 9.67 22.56 -8.22
CA GLY A 205 9.88 23.95 -7.80
C GLY A 205 8.85 24.49 -6.81
N ASP A 206 8.02 23.62 -6.22
CA ASP A 206 7.03 24.04 -5.24
C ASP A 206 7.61 24.08 -3.82
N THR A 207 8.20 25.21 -3.46
CA THR A 207 8.73 25.44 -2.11
C THR A 207 7.66 25.72 -1.06
N THR A 208 6.44 26.10 -1.47
CA THR A 208 5.29 26.35 -0.57
C THR A 208 4.77 25.07 0.07
N SER A 209 4.98 23.92 -0.57
CA SER A 209 4.52 22.62 -0.06
C SER A 209 5.23 22.17 1.22
N LEU A 210 6.42 22.71 1.51
CA LEU A 210 7.18 22.35 2.72
C LEU A 210 6.62 22.95 4.00
N ALA A 211 6.12 24.19 3.93
CA ALA A 211 5.65 24.91 5.09
C ALA A 211 4.18 24.58 5.47
N ALA A 212 3.41 24.08 4.49
CA ALA A 212 1.96 23.99 4.61
C ALA A 212 1.46 22.68 5.26
N ILE A 213 2.29 21.65 5.39
CA ILE A 213 1.87 20.42 6.07
C ILE A 213 2.37 20.51 7.50
N PRO A 214 1.48 20.57 8.52
CA PRO A 214 1.91 20.50 9.90
C PRO A 214 2.82 19.30 10.06
N GLY A 215 4.00 19.52 10.65
CA GLY A 215 4.79 18.41 11.15
C GLY A 215 3.88 17.53 11.98
N ARG A 216 4.14 16.23 12.02
CA ARG A 216 3.41 15.23 12.81
C ARG A 216 2.88 15.88 14.09
N ALA A 217 1.59 16.18 14.11
CA ALA A 217 0.98 16.68 15.32
C ALA A 217 1.12 15.56 16.36
N ALA A 218 1.70 15.88 17.51
CA ALA A 218 1.80 14.96 18.64
C ALA A 218 0.43 14.39 19.08
N GLU A 219 -0.64 14.91 18.52
CA GLU A 219 -2.04 14.52 18.78
C GLU A 219 -2.43 13.18 18.13
N ASP A 220 -1.69 12.69 17.13
CA ASP A 220 -2.00 11.39 16.50
C ASP A 220 -1.36 10.20 17.25
N GLU A 221 -0.51 10.47 18.24
CA GLU A 221 -0.02 9.45 19.18
C GLU A 221 -1.05 9.10 20.27
N GLY A 222 -2.10 9.91 20.42
CA GLY A 222 -3.14 9.75 21.45
C GLY A 222 -4.39 8.99 21.02
N SER A 223 -4.60 8.70 19.75
CA SER A 223 -5.79 7.98 19.30
C SER A 223 -5.57 6.47 19.35
N GLY A 224 -5.51 5.90 20.53
CA GLY A 224 -6.01 4.56 20.80
C GLY A 224 -5.16 3.36 20.38
N LEU A 225 -3.96 3.54 19.82
CA LEU A 225 -3.06 2.43 19.48
C LEU A 225 -1.84 2.33 20.39
N ALA A 226 -1.76 3.19 21.42
CA ALA A 226 -0.80 3.05 22.50
C ALA A 226 -1.23 1.87 23.37
N GLY A 227 -0.68 0.71 23.10
CA GLY A 227 -0.94 -0.51 23.88
C GLY A 227 -1.11 -1.77 23.05
N ALA A 228 -1.24 -1.67 21.77
CA ALA A 228 -1.00 -2.80 20.90
C ALA A 228 0.50 -3.03 20.89
N GLY A 229 1.00 -3.83 21.78
CA GLY A 229 2.40 -4.28 21.76
C GLY A 229 2.82 -4.65 20.35
N ASP A 230 3.80 -5.43 20.16
CA ASP A 230 4.27 -5.94 18.85
C ASP A 230 3.15 -6.57 17.97
N ASP A 231 1.93 -6.16 18.22
CA ASP A 231 0.73 -6.47 17.48
C ASP A 231 0.79 -5.64 16.19
N LYS A 232 1.40 -6.26 15.20
CA LYS A 232 1.72 -5.71 13.88
C LYS A 232 0.52 -5.14 13.12
N THR A 233 -0.65 -5.15 13.71
CA THR A 233 -1.87 -5.07 12.95
C THR A 233 -2.68 -3.83 13.26
N GLY A 234 -2.52 -3.21 14.41
CA GLY A 234 -3.50 -2.22 14.82
C GLY A 234 -4.94 -2.78 14.85
N TYR A 235 -5.08 -4.11 14.69
CA TYR A 235 -6.32 -4.84 14.80
C TYR A 235 -6.47 -5.33 16.23
N GLN A 236 -7.61 -5.09 16.81
CA GLN A 236 -7.96 -5.81 18.01
C GLN A 236 -8.15 -7.28 17.64
N GLN A 237 -7.47 -8.17 18.32
CA GLN A 237 -7.55 -9.62 18.10
C GLN A 237 -8.99 -10.16 18.15
N SER A 238 -9.91 -9.39 18.79
CA SER A 238 -11.35 -9.64 18.82
C SER A 238 -12.05 -9.51 17.47
N ASP A 239 -11.47 -8.75 16.52
CA ASP A 239 -12.10 -8.48 15.22
C ASP A 239 -11.82 -9.58 14.20
N TYR A 240 -10.89 -10.48 14.52
CA TYR A 240 -10.51 -11.60 13.68
C TYR A 240 -10.56 -12.90 14.44
N THR A 241 -11.59 -13.66 14.20
CA THR A 241 -11.64 -15.07 14.57
C THR A 241 -10.78 -15.94 13.64
N THR A 242 -9.55 -15.54 13.35
CA THR A 242 -8.62 -16.48 12.74
C THR A 242 -8.26 -17.53 13.77
N GLN A 243 -8.98 -18.63 13.76
CA GLN A 243 -8.69 -19.80 14.59
C GLN A 243 -7.43 -20.55 14.13
N SER A 244 -6.46 -19.85 13.53
CA SER A 244 -5.20 -20.44 13.16
C SER A 244 -4.39 -20.74 14.42
N ARG A 245 -4.34 -22.01 14.83
CA ARG A 245 -3.50 -22.48 15.93
C ARG A 245 -2.03 -22.07 15.73
N SER A 246 -1.58 -21.95 14.49
CA SER A 246 -0.22 -21.53 14.18
C SER A 246 0.03 -20.04 14.44
N LEU A 247 -0.95 -19.16 14.20
CA LEU A 247 -0.88 -17.76 14.56
C LEU A 247 -0.96 -17.56 16.07
N ALA A 248 -1.88 -18.24 16.75
CA ALA A 248 -1.98 -18.20 18.20
C ALA A 248 -0.71 -18.69 18.89
N ALA A 249 -0.06 -19.73 18.36
CA ALA A 249 1.21 -20.23 18.87
C ALA A 249 2.41 -19.29 18.65
N ARG A 250 2.31 -18.34 17.71
CA ARG A 250 3.36 -17.37 17.37
C ARG A 250 3.13 -15.99 17.97
N SER A 251 1.90 -15.70 18.37
CA SER A 251 1.55 -14.41 18.96
C SER A 251 2.42 -14.10 20.18
N GLY A 252 3.03 -12.93 20.22
CA GLY A 252 3.91 -12.49 21.30
C GLY A 252 5.26 -13.19 21.40
N ARG A 253 5.61 -14.07 20.44
CA ARG A 253 6.93 -14.73 20.42
C ARG A 253 7.79 -14.19 19.30
N PRO A 254 9.02 -13.72 19.57
CA PRO A 254 9.95 -13.35 18.51
C PRO A 254 10.24 -14.60 17.66
N ALA A 255 10.22 -14.42 16.33
CA ALA A 255 10.57 -15.51 15.41
C ALA A 255 12.06 -15.86 15.56
N ASP A 256 12.36 -17.12 15.86
CA ASP A 256 13.72 -17.64 15.77
C ASP A 256 14.08 -17.85 14.28
N LEU A 257 14.55 -16.78 13.65
CA LEU A 257 14.88 -16.78 12.23
C LEU A 257 16.04 -17.73 11.90
N LEU A 258 16.98 -17.93 12.84
CA LEU A 258 18.09 -18.87 12.64
C LEU A 258 17.54 -20.30 12.56
N ARG A 259 16.70 -20.68 13.49
CA ARG A 259 16.04 -21.99 13.46
C ARG A 259 15.18 -22.18 12.21
N LEU A 260 14.41 -21.16 11.84
CA LEU A 260 13.56 -21.21 10.62
C LEU A 260 14.39 -21.38 9.35
N SER A 261 15.54 -20.71 9.23
CA SER A 261 16.42 -20.82 8.06
C SER A 261 17.22 -22.12 8.02
N THR A 262 17.39 -22.80 9.13
CA THR A 262 18.10 -24.10 9.20
C THR A 262 17.15 -25.31 9.19
N THR A 263 15.84 -25.10 9.37
CA THR A 263 14.83 -26.16 9.35
C THR A 263 14.17 -26.21 7.96
N PRO A 264 14.28 -27.33 7.22
CA PRO A 264 13.59 -27.47 5.95
C PRO A 264 12.09 -27.24 6.10
N GLN A 265 11.52 -26.41 5.26
CA GLN A 265 10.07 -26.21 5.21
C GLN A 265 9.42 -27.34 4.44
N LEU A 266 8.18 -27.70 4.80
CA LEU A 266 7.44 -28.76 4.12
C LEU A 266 7.36 -28.50 2.61
N GLY A 267 7.86 -29.42 1.80
CA GLY A 267 7.86 -29.34 0.35
C GLY A 267 9.01 -28.50 -0.27
N LEU A 268 9.92 -27.98 0.55
CA LEU A 268 11.11 -27.26 0.06
C LEU A 268 12.39 -28.01 0.39
N PRO A 269 13.42 -27.93 -0.48
CA PRO A 269 14.74 -28.47 -0.16
C PRO A 269 15.38 -27.68 0.98
N PRO A 270 16.37 -28.25 1.69
CA PRO A 270 17.17 -27.51 2.65
C PRO A 270 17.82 -26.28 2.02
N VAL A 271 17.90 -25.20 2.77
CA VAL A 271 18.62 -24.00 2.32
C VAL A 271 20.09 -24.32 2.10
N PRO A 272 20.66 -24.11 0.91
CA PRO A 272 22.07 -24.37 0.64
C PRO A 272 22.92 -23.38 1.42
N VAL A 273 23.70 -23.87 2.40
CA VAL A 273 24.61 -23.05 3.21
C VAL A 273 26.04 -23.39 2.82
N PRO A 274 26.81 -22.47 2.21
CA PRO A 274 28.21 -22.71 1.90
C PRO A 274 29.04 -22.99 3.16
N GLY A 275 29.89 -24.03 3.15
CA GLY A 275 30.70 -24.38 4.30
C GLY A 275 31.65 -23.27 4.76
N ALA A 276 32.14 -22.46 3.80
CA ALA A 276 32.99 -21.30 4.06
C ALA A 276 32.20 -20.10 4.66
N ASN A 277 30.86 -20.13 4.63
CA ASN A 277 30.03 -19.04 5.12
C ASN A 277 28.82 -19.57 5.91
N PRO A 278 29.05 -20.22 7.07
CA PRO A 278 27.97 -20.80 7.86
C PRO A 278 26.98 -19.76 8.36
N LEU A 279 25.73 -20.15 8.51
CA LEU A 279 24.70 -19.33 9.14
C LEU A 279 24.99 -19.15 10.63
N THR A 280 24.89 -17.91 11.10
CA THR A 280 24.96 -17.55 12.52
C THR A 280 23.85 -16.59 12.88
N ALA A 281 23.49 -16.49 14.16
CA ALA A 281 22.47 -15.55 14.60
C ALA A 281 22.82 -14.09 14.21
N ALA A 282 24.10 -13.71 14.28
CA ALA A 282 24.55 -12.37 13.87
C ALA A 282 24.36 -12.13 12.37
N LYS A 283 24.66 -13.12 11.51
CA LYS A 283 24.44 -13.02 10.05
C LYS A 283 22.96 -12.96 9.70
N VAL A 284 22.13 -13.75 10.36
CA VAL A 284 20.68 -13.72 10.16
C VAL A 284 20.10 -12.35 10.59
N ALA A 285 20.55 -11.81 11.72
CA ALA A 285 20.16 -10.47 12.17
C ALA A 285 20.63 -9.38 11.22
N LEU A 286 21.85 -9.47 10.69
CA LEU A 286 22.36 -8.56 9.67
C LEU A 286 21.55 -8.69 8.37
N GLY A 287 21.32 -9.91 7.90
CA GLY A 287 20.52 -10.17 6.71
C GLY A 287 19.12 -9.58 6.80
N ARG A 288 18.47 -9.71 7.97
CA ARG A 288 17.19 -9.05 8.24
C ARG A 288 17.30 -7.54 8.12
N LYS A 289 18.30 -6.90 8.71
CA LYS A 289 18.50 -5.46 8.58
C LYS A 289 18.71 -5.04 7.13
N LEU A 290 19.55 -5.76 6.39
CA LEU A 290 19.83 -5.48 4.98
C LEU A 290 18.58 -5.67 4.11
N PHE A 291 17.76 -6.67 4.40
CA PHE A 291 16.52 -6.92 3.67
C PHE A 291 15.55 -5.72 3.70
N TYR A 292 15.54 -4.98 4.81
CA TYR A 292 14.72 -3.78 4.99
C TYR A 292 15.47 -2.47 4.68
N ASP A 293 16.79 -2.52 4.40
CA ASP A 293 17.61 -1.33 4.25
C ASP A 293 17.54 -0.75 2.83
N ARG A 294 16.91 0.41 2.69
CA ARG A 294 16.79 1.11 1.40
C ARG A 294 18.12 1.59 0.83
N ARG A 295 19.16 1.77 1.68
CA ARG A 295 20.50 2.22 1.25
C ARG A 295 21.19 1.22 0.32
N LEU A 296 20.70 -0.02 0.23
CA LEU A 296 21.20 -1.03 -0.72
C LEU A 296 20.72 -0.81 -2.15
N SER A 297 19.73 0.05 -2.37
CA SER A 297 19.32 0.43 -3.73
C SER A 297 20.12 1.63 -4.21
N LEU A 298 20.29 1.72 -5.53
CA LEU A 298 21.10 2.75 -6.20
C LEU A 298 20.73 4.18 -5.76
N ASN A 299 19.47 4.42 -5.49
CA ASN A 299 18.90 5.73 -5.15
C ASN A 299 18.38 5.83 -3.71
N GLY A 300 18.57 4.80 -2.90
CA GLY A 300 18.07 4.79 -1.52
C GLY A 300 16.54 4.69 -1.38
N THR A 301 15.81 4.40 -2.45
CA THR A 301 14.35 4.43 -2.44
C THR A 301 13.70 3.07 -2.25
N MET A 302 14.41 1.99 -2.54
CA MET A 302 13.85 0.61 -2.52
C MET A 302 14.64 -0.29 -1.59
N SER A 303 13.94 -1.21 -0.93
CA SER A 303 14.54 -2.34 -0.21
C SER A 303 14.00 -3.66 -0.75
N CYS A 304 14.67 -4.78 -0.46
CA CYS A 304 14.20 -6.10 -0.87
C CYS A 304 12.79 -6.40 -0.35
N ALA A 305 12.48 -5.95 0.87
CA ALA A 305 11.18 -6.14 1.50
C ALA A 305 10.01 -5.39 0.81
N MET A 306 10.29 -4.47 -0.11
CA MET A 306 9.23 -3.76 -0.85
C MET A 306 8.59 -4.62 -1.94
N CYS A 307 9.27 -5.70 -2.36
CA CYS A 307 8.77 -6.61 -3.39
C CYS A 307 8.61 -8.05 -2.87
N HIS A 308 9.29 -8.41 -1.76
CA HIS A 308 9.30 -9.72 -1.12
C HIS A 308 8.83 -9.59 0.33
#